data_0609bef52ed68d6e3a0d7d0e1a310c3b
#
_entry.id   0609bef52ed68d6e3a0d7d0e1a310c3b
#
_cell.length_a   1.000
_cell.length_b   1.000
_cell.length_c   1.000
_cell.angle_alpha   90.00
_cell.angle_beta   90.00
_cell.angle_gamma   90.00
#
_symmetry.space_group_name_H-M   'P 1'
#
loop_
_entity.id
_entity.type
_entity.pdbx_description
1 polymer ?
#
loop_
_entity_poly.entity_id
_entity_poly.type
_entity_poly.pdbx_seq_one_letter_code
_entity_poly.pdbx_strand_id
1 'polypeptide(L)'
;ISYVQTHAVEWGGDPDNLVIMGHSAGGHLVALVSADSDRYPDLRPWRGTVVLDSAALDLVARMENRPPPLFRRAFGNDPAYWESVSPLLALHRSTEPLLLVCASRRSDSCPQAQVYATAASSFGTEVHVLPQSLTHRQINVTLGRPGDYTDAVDAFLRVAWKPAAPAVA
;
A
#
# COMPACT_ATOMS: atom_id res chain seq x y z
N ILE A 1 -3.49 8.03 -10.27
CA ILE A 1 -3.58 8.93 -9.10
C ILE A 1 -3.76 10.36 -9.59
N SER A 2 -2.82 10.93 -10.35
CA SER A 2 -2.84 12.31 -10.86
C SER A 2 -4.19 12.69 -11.50
N TYR A 3 -4.73 11.83 -12.38
CA TYR A 3 -6.06 12.05 -12.98
C TYR A 3 -7.16 12.23 -11.93
N VAL A 4 -7.20 11.37 -10.90
CA VAL A 4 -8.18 11.48 -9.79
C VAL A 4 -7.98 12.79 -9.02
N GLN A 5 -6.74 13.14 -8.69
CA GLN A 5 -6.43 14.39 -8.00
C GLN A 5 -6.84 15.64 -8.79
N THR A 6 -6.75 15.59 -10.13
CA THR A 6 -7.14 16.70 -10.99
C THR A 6 -8.66 16.88 -11.06
N HIS A 7 -9.41 15.76 -11.07
CA HIS A 7 -10.85 15.78 -11.34
C HIS A 7 -11.72 15.52 -10.10
N ALA A 8 -11.10 15.28 -8.92
CA ALA A 8 -11.84 14.93 -7.69
C ALA A 8 -12.98 15.91 -7.37
N VAL A 9 -12.75 17.20 -7.53
CA VAL A 9 -13.76 18.25 -7.27
C VAL A 9 -15.00 18.09 -8.15
N GLU A 10 -14.83 17.67 -9.40
CA GLU A 10 -15.95 17.46 -10.34
C GLU A 10 -16.90 16.34 -9.85
N TRP A 11 -16.38 15.43 -9.03
CA TRP A 11 -17.11 14.30 -8.44
C TRP A 11 -17.49 14.51 -6.98
N GLY A 12 -17.32 15.74 -6.47
CA GLY A 12 -17.59 16.08 -5.08
C GLY A 12 -16.54 15.58 -4.08
N GLY A 13 -15.36 15.17 -4.58
CA GLY A 13 -14.22 14.74 -3.76
C GLY A 13 -13.29 15.91 -3.42
N ASP A 14 -12.46 15.69 -2.40
CA ASP A 14 -11.40 16.61 -2.01
C ASP A 14 -10.04 16.05 -2.48
N PRO A 15 -9.37 16.72 -3.44
CA PRO A 15 -8.10 16.26 -3.97
C PRO A 15 -6.95 16.24 -2.95
N ASP A 16 -7.06 16.97 -1.85
CA ASP A 16 -6.07 17.03 -0.78
C ASP A 16 -6.34 16.03 0.35
N ASN A 17 -7.47 15.30 0.27
CA ASN A 17 -7.86 14.23 1.19
C ASN A 17 -7.98 12.88 0.46
N LEU A 18 -6.98 12.50 -0.31
CA LEU A 18 -6.92 11.23 -1.00
C LEU A 18 -6.19 10.19 -0.12
N VAL A 19 -6.71 8.96 -0.07
CA VAL A 19 -6.00 7.76 0.40
C VAL A 19 -5.89 6.80 -0.78
N ILE A 20 -4.72 6.22 -1.00
CA ILE A 20 -4.55 5.21 -2.04
C ILE A 20 -4.63 3.81 -1.42
N MET A 21 -5.35 2.91 -2.08
CA MET A 21 -5.56 1.54 -1.61
C MET A 21 -5.41 0.56 -2.75
N GLY A 22 -4.76 -0.57 -2.50
CA GLY A 22 -4.61 -1.61 -3.51
C GLY A 22 -4.55 -3.01 -2.94
N HIS A 23 -5.16 -3.98 -3.64
CA HIS A 23 -5.14 -5.39 -3.28
C HIS A 23 -4.20 -6.18 -4.19
N SER A 24 -3.43 -7.12 -3.61
CA SER A 24 -2.56 -8.05 -4.36
C SER A 24 -1.53 -7.30 -5.21
N ALA A 25 -1.59 -7.40 -6.54
CA ALA A 25 -0.77 -6.61 -7.46
C ALA A 25 -1.01 -5.10 -7.31
N GLY A 26 -2.26 -4.68 -7.06
CA GLY A 26 -2.56 -3.28 -6.72
C GLY A 26 -1.91 -2.85 -5.41
N GLY A 27 -1.81 -3.74 -4.42
CA GLY A 27 -1.07 -3.50 -3.18
C GLY A 27 0.42 -3.29 -3.41
N HIS A 28 1.03 -4.07 -4.31
CA HIS A 28 2.41 -3.85 -4.76
C HIS A 28 2.56 -2.46 -5.41
N LEU A 29 1.66 -2.09 -6.32
CA LEU A 29 1.73 -0.81 -7.03
C LEU A 29 1.60 0.40 -6.10
N VAL A 30 0.64 0.40 -5.17
CA VAL A 30 0.48 1.52 -4.24
C VAL A 30 1.65 1.61 -3.26
N ALA A 31 2.22 0.46 -2.84
CA ALA A 31 3.42 0.45 -2.00
C ALA A 31 4.64 1.01 -2.74
N LEU A 32 4.84 0.64 -4.02
CA LEU A 32 5.95 1.13 -4.84
C LEU A 32 5.85 2.64 -5.07
N VAL A 33 4.68 3.14 -5.44
CA VAL A 33 4.45 4.58 -5.65
C VAL A 33 4.62 5.36 -4.34
N SER A 34 4.20 4.78 -3.20
CA SER A 34 4.36 5.40 -1.88
C SER A 34 5.84 5.46 -1.46
N ALA A 35 6.61 4.38 -1.74
CA ALA A 35 8.02 4.31 -1.37
C ALA A 35 8.90 5.33 -2.11
N ASP A 36 8.56 5.65 -3.35
CA ASP A 36 9.34 6.56 -4.21
C ASP A 36 8.40 7.47 -5.02
N SER A 37 7.64 8.30 -4.31
CA SER A 37 6.73 9.26 -4.94
C SER A 37 7.45 10.36 -5.75
N ASP A 38 8.74 10.58 -5.49
CA ASP A 38 9.55 11.57 -6.22
C ASP A 38 9.73 11.22 -7.70
N ARG A 39 9.57 9.95 -8.07
CA ARG A 39 9.50 9.53 -9.50
C ARG A 39 8.31 10.11 -10.26
N TYR A 40 7.33 10.63 -9.54
CA TYR A 40 6.06 11.06 -10.10
C TYR A 40 5.77 12.51 -9.72
N PRO A 41 6.49 13.48 -10.30
CA PRO A 41 6.43 14.90 -9.89
C PRO A 41 5.04 15.52 -10.06
N ASP A 42 4.17 14.91 -10.87
CA ASP A 42 2.78 15.36 -11.06
C ASP A 42 1.83 14.90 -9.95
N LEU A 43 2.30 14.05 -9.02
CA LEU A 43 1.49 13.60 -7.92
C LEU A 43 1.54 14.61 -6.77
N ARG A 44 0.36 15.02 -6.32
CA ARG A 44 0.24 15.72 -5.03
C ARG A 44 0.32 14.73 -3.88
N PRO A 45 0.82 15.12 -2.70
CA PRO A 45 0.77 14.29 -1.50
C PRO A 45 -0.66 13.77 -1.24
N TRP A 46 -0.74 12.56 -0.70
CA TRP A 46 -1.99 11.96 -0.23
C TRP A 46 -1.91 11.69 1.28
N ARG A 47 -2.99 11.22 1.91
CA ARG A 47 -3.10 11.15 3.37
C ARG A 47 -2.66 9.82 3.98
N GLY A 48 -2.60 8.76 3.18
CA GLY A 48 -2.22 7.44 3.63
C GLY A 48 -2.30 6.39 2.52
N THR A 49 -1.63 5.28 2.75
CA THR A 49 -1.58 4.16 1.81
C THR A 49 -2.04 2.88 2.49
N VAL A 50 -3.00 2.19 1.88
CA VAL A 50 -3.50 0.90 2.37
C VAL A 50 -3.09 -0.21 1.41
N VAL A 51 -2.24 -1.11 1.88
CA VAL A 51 -1.78 -2.28 1.13
C VAL A 51 -2.57 -3.50 1.59
N LEU A 52 -3.36 -4.07 0.71
CA LEU A 52 -4.19 -5.24 1.00
C LEU A 52 -3.54 -6.50 0.43
N ASP A 53 -2.92 -7.28 1.29
CA ASP A 53 -2.40 -8.64 1.06
C ASP A 53 -1.47 -8.77 -0.16
N SER A 54 -0.44 -7.93 -0.25
CA SER A 54 0.63 -8.09 -1.22
C SER A 54 1.75 -9.01 -0.69
N ALA A 55 2.21 -9.94 -1.53
CA ALA A 55 3.39 -10.79 -1.29
C ALA A 55 4.58 -10.39 -2.19
N ALA A 56 4.61 -9.14 -2.64
CA ALA A 56 5.65 -8.58 -3.51
C ALA A 56 6.21 -7.26 -2.95
N LEU A 57 6.21 -7.07 -1.64
CA LEU A 57 6.78 -5.89 -0.98
C LEU A 57 8.31 -5.97 -0.98
N ASP A 58 8.87 -7.16 -0.73
CA ASP A 58 10.24 -7.53 -1.06
C ASP A 58 10.19 -8.42 -2.30
N LEU A 59 10.22 -7.80 -3.47
CA LEU A 59 10.09 -8.51 -4.72
C LEU A 59 11.33 -9.35 -5.03
N VAL A 60 12.52 -8.87 -4.71
CA VAL A 60 13.77 -9.60 -4.97
C VAL A 60 13.78 -10.94 -4.22
N ALA A 61 13.58 -10.90 -2.90
CA ALA A 61 13.49 -12.12 -2.11
C ALA A 61 12.37 -13.05 -2.59
N ARG A 62 11.25 -12.49 -3.08
CA ARG A 62 10.15 -13.27 -3.65
C ARG A 62 10.53 -13.97 -4.94
N MET A 63 11.28 -13.31 -5.81
CA MET A 63 11.69 -13.86 -7.12
C MET A 63 12.83 -14.89 -6.99
N GLU A 64 13.71 -14.73 -6.02
CA GLU A 64 14.80 -15.68 -5.74
C GLU A 64 14.32 -16.99 -5.10
N ASN A 65 13.22 -16.96 -4.34
CA ASN A 65 12.70 -18.08 -3.56
C ASN A 65 11.54 -18.79 -4.26
N ARG A 66 11.80 -19.49 -5.38
CA ARG A 66 10.83 -20.30 -6.14
C ARG A 66 9.52 -19.55 -6.42
N PRO A 67 9.57 -18.46 -7.19
CA PRO A 67 8.39 -17.66 -7.44
C PRO A 67 7.30 -18.46 -8.16
N PRO A 68 6.03 -18.23 -7.83
CA PRO A 68 4.91 -18.81 -8.56
C PRO A 68 4.96 -18.42 -10.05
N PRO A 69 4.37 -19.23 -10.95
CA PRO A 69 4.35 -18.93 -12.38
C PRO A 69 3.81 -17.54 -12.73
N LEU A 70 2.84 -17.04 -11.95
CA LEU A 70 2.29 -15.69 -12.13
C LEU A 70 3.36 -14.61 -11.96
N PHE A 71 4.22 -14.75 -10.95
CA PHE A 71 5.30 -13.78 -10.70
C PHE A 71 6.34 -13.80 -11.82
N ARG A 72 6.73 -15.00 -12.29
CA ARG A 72 7.65 -15.12 -13.43
C ARG A 72 7.08 -14.47 -14.71
N ARG A 73 5.78 -14.60 -14.94
CA ARG A 73 5.13 -13.95 -16.09
C ARG A 73 5.07 -12.43 -15.95
N ALA A 74 4.85 -11.93 -14.72
CA ALA A 74 4.70 -10.50 -14.46
C ALA A 74 6.06 -9.78 -14.43
N PHE A 75 7.09 -10.40 -13.83
CA PHE A 75 8.36 -9.74 -13.54
C PHE A 75 9.56 -10.28 -14.34
N GLY A 76 9.36 -11.30 -15.17
CA GLY A 76 10.44 -11.87 -16.01
C GLY A 76 11.56 -12.51 -15.18
N ASN A 77 12.79 -12.45 -15.75
CA ASN A 77 13.97 -13.09 -15.16
C ASN A 77 15.15 -12.13 -14.96
N ASP A 78 14.93 -10.83 -15.06
CA ASP A 78 15.97 -9.81 -14.91
C ASP A 78 16.02 -9.29 -13.45
N PRO A 79 17.07 -9.61 -12.68
CA PRO A 79 17.21 -9.13 -11.31
C PRO A 79 17.25 -7.60 -11.19
N ALA A 80 17.84 -6.89 -12.15
CA ALA A 80 17.88 -5.43 -12.13
C ALA A 80 16.48 -4.84 -12.27
N TYR A 81 15.61 -5.47 -13.06
CA TYR A 81 14.19 -5.09 -13.11
C TYR A 81 13.47 -5.36 -11.79
N TRP A 82 13.71 -6.52 -11.13
CA TRP A 82 13.09 -6.80 -9.83
C TRP A 82 13.47 -5.79 -8.77
N GLU A 83 14.76 -5.40 -8.71
CA GLU A 83 15.25 -4.36 -7.81
C GLU A 83 14.55 -3.03 -8.09
N SER A 84 14.45 -2.62 -9.35
CA SER A 84 13.87 -1.34 -9.77
C SER A 84 12.38 -1.19 -9.46
N VAL A 85 11.67 -2.31 -9.28
CA VAL A 85 10.23 -2.34 -8.97
C VAL A 85 9.93 -3.01 -7.61
N SER A 86 10.92 -3.18 -6.74
CA SER A 86 10.74 -3.70 -5.38
C SER A 86 10.38 -2.56 -4.42
N PRO A 87 9.15 -2.53 -3.85
CA PRO A 87 8.77 -1.49 -2.89
C PRO A 87 9.74 -1.35 -1.73
N LEU A 88 10.26 -2.47 -1.21
CA LEU A 88 11.23 -2.47 -0.10
C LEU A 88 12.51 -1.72 -0.46
N LEU A 89 13.04 -1.95 -1.66
CA LEU A 89 14.27 -1.32 -2.12
C LEU A 89 14.07 0.13 -2.56
N ALA A 90 12.84 0.51 -2.89
CA ALA A 90 12.48 1.87 -3.23
C ALA A 90 12.38 2.79 -1.99
N LEU A 91 12.26 2.23 -0.77
CA LEU A 91 12.23 3.01 0.46
C LEU A 91 13.58 3.71 0.70
N HIS A 92 13.58 5.03 0.78
CA HIS A 92 14.76 5.83 1.06
C HIS A 92 14.49 7.03 1.98
N ARG A 93 13.22 7.23 2.37
CA ARG A 93 12.74 8.30 3.27
C ARG A 93 11.40 7.92 3.91
N SER A 94 10.93 8.76 4.84
CA SER A 94 9.57 8.61 5.36
C SER A 94 8.53 8.83 4.25
N THR A 95 7.44 8.08 4.33
CA THR A 95 6.27 8.20 3.44
C THR A 95 5.05 8.65 4.25
N GLU A 96 3.92 8.81 3.58
CA GLU A 96 2.63 8.95 4.24
C GLU A 96 2.33 7.70 5.09
N PRO A 97 1.44 7.80 6.10
CA PRO A 97 1.08 6.67 6.95
C PRO A 97 0.66 5.43 6.16
N LEU A 98 1.09 4.25 6.62
CA LEU A 98 0.86 2.97 5.96
C LEU A 98 0.00 2.05 6.81
N LEU A 99 -1.02 1.44 6.20
CA LEU A 99 -1.71 0.27 6.72
C LEU A 99 -1.40 -0.96 5.84
N LEU A 100 -0.77 -1.96 6.42
CA LEU A 100 -0.39 -3.20 5.75
C LEU A 100 -1.30 -4.34 6.23
N VAL A 101 -2.38 -4.61 5.52
CA VAL A 101 -3.26 -5.74 5.79
C VAL A 101 -2.66 -6.99 5.17
N CYS A 102 -2.56 -8.07 5.94
CA CYS A 102 -2.02 -9.34 5.45
C CYS A 102 -2.89 -10.54 5.83
N ALA A 103 -3.04 -11.49 4.92
CA ALA A 103 -3.73 -12.75 5.16
C ALA A 103 -2.86 -13.71 5.97
N SER A 104 -3.14 -13.90 7.26
CA SER A 104 -2.35 -14.78 8.14
C SER A 104 -2.48 -16.28 7.79
N ARG A 105 -3.43 -16.63 6.94
CA ARG A 105 -3.56 -17.99 6.37
C ARG A 105 -2.57 -18.28 5.25
N ARG A 106 -1.80 -17.27 4.81
CA ARG A 106 -0.72 -17.39 3.83
C ARG A 106 0.63 -17.31 4.55
N SER A 107 1.57 -18.13 4.12
CA SER A 107 2.92 -18.15 4.71
C SER A 107 3.81 -16.99 4.23
N ASP A 108 3.44 -16.28 3.18
CA ASP A 108 4.26 -15.26 2.52
C ASP A 108 3.81 -13.81 2.80
N SER A 109 2.52 -13.57 3.03
CA SER A 109 1.98 -12.21 3.10
C SER A 109 2.39 -11.44 4.37
N CYS A 110 2.12 -12.00 5.56
CA CYS A 110 2.44 -11.29 6.80
C CYS A 110 3.95 -11.14 7.05
N PRO A 111 4.83 -12.13 6.74
CA PRO A 111 6.27 -11.90 6.79
C PRO A 111 6.74 -10.77 5.88
N GLN A 112 6.26 -10.69 4.65
CA GLN A 112 6.56 -9.60 3.74
C GLN A 112 6.09 -8.23 4.28
N ALA A 113 4.87 -8.17 4.82
CA ALA A 113 4.33 -6.97 5.45
C ALA A 113 5.20 -6.52 6.64
N GLN A 114 5.65 -7.45 7.47
CA GLN A 114 6.48 -7.14 8.64
C GLN A 114 7.87 -6.61 8.26
N VAL A 115 8.52 -7.22 7.26
CA VAL A 115 9.83 -6.75 6.74
C VAL A 115 9.68 -5.32 6.20
N TYR A 116 8.67 -5.09 5.38
CA TYR A 116 8.41 -3.77 4.81
C TYR A 116 8.09 -2.72 5.88
N ALA A 117 7.25 -3.09 6.88
CA ALA A 117 6.92 -2.22 7.99
C ALA A 117 8.16 -1.82 8.79
N THR A 118 9.04 -2.77 9.09
CA THR A 118 10.29 -2.51 9.82
C THR A 118 11.18 -1.51 9.06
N ALA A 119 11.33 -1.72 7.75
CA ALA A 119 12.11 -0.80 6.92
C ALA A 119 11.49 0.60 6.84
N ALA A 120 10.18 0.69 6.56
CA ALA A 120 9.50 1.99 6.46
C ALA A 120 9.54 2.75 7.80
N SER A 121 9.36 2.06 8.93
CA SER A 121 9.45 2.66 10.26
C SER A 121 10.85 3.18 10.57
N SER A 122 11.92 2.54 10.05
CA SER A 122 13.30 3.03 10.25
C SER A 122 13.56 4.37 9.56
N PHE A 123 12.77 4.72 8.57
CA PHE A 123 12.76 6.05 7.93
C PHE A 123 11.78 7.04 8.58
N GLY A 124 11.09 6.64 9.67
CA GLY A 124 10.14 7.50 10.38
C GLY A 124 8.71 7.46 9.86
N THR A 125 8.35 6.52 8.97
CA THR A 125 6.97 6.31 8.54
C THR A 125 6.13 5.72 9.67
N GLU A 126 4.93 6.25 9.89
CA GLU A 126 3.91 5.60 10.73
C GLU A 126 3.35 4.39 10.01
N VAL A 127 3.52 3.19 10.58
CA VAL A 127 3.10 1.93 9.94
C VAL A 127 2.30 1.07 10.90
N HIS A 128 1.15 0.60 10.43
CA HIS A 128 0.32 -0.39 11.11
C HIS A 128 0.27 -1.68 10.29
N VAL A 129 0.62 -2.81 10.91
CA VAL A 129 0.42 -4.15 10.32
C VAL A 129 -0.84 -4.76 10.89
N LEU A 130 -1.77 -5.16 10.04
CA LEU A 130 -3.07 -5.72 10.40
C LEU A 130 -3.22 -7.16 9.88
N PRO A 131 -2.78 -8.19 10.63
CA PRO A 131 -2.99 -9.57 10.26
C PRO A 131 -4.47 -9.94 10.33
N GLN A 132 -4.98 -10.59 9.28
CA GLN A 132 -6.37 -11.07 9.22
C GLN A 132 -6.41 -12.57 8.98
N SER A 133 -7.20 -13.31 9.78
CA SER A 133 -7.43 -14.75 9.58
C SER A 133 -8.37 -15.02 8.40
N LEU A 134 -8.03 -14.41 7.25
CA LEU A 134 -8.77 -14.47 5.99
C LEU A 134 -7.88 -15.04 4.89
N THR A 135 -8.50 -15.51 3.82
CA THR A 135 -7.79 -15.87 2.59
C THR A 135 -7.49 -14.63 1.76
N HIS A 136 -6.55 -14.74 0.81
CA HIS A 136 -6.21 -13.68 -0.14
C HIS A 136 -7.44 -13.02 -0.79
N ARG A 137 -8.38 -13.84 -1.27
CA ARG A 137 -9.62 -13.34 -1.85
C ARG A 137 -10.52 -12.65 -0.81
N GLN A 138 -10.62 -13.23 0.40
CA GLN A 138 -11.48 -12.66 1.45
C GLN A 138 -11.00 -11.28 1.90
N ILE A 139 -9.69 -11.03 1.98
CA ILE A 139 -9.16 -9.69 2.26
C ILE A 139 -9.82 -8.63 1.36
N ASN A 140 -9.99 -8.94 0.08
CA ASN A 140 -10.60 -7.99 -0.85
C ASN A 140 -12.14 -7.94 -0.74
N VAL A 141 -12.80 -9.11 -0.76
CA VAL A 141 -14.26 -9.15 -0.94
C VAL A 141 -15.07 -8.96 0.35
N THR A 142 -14.42 -8.98 1.52
CA THR A 142 -15.10 -8.73 2.80
C THR A 142 -14.88 -7.30 3.31
N LEU A 143 -13.91 -6.57 2.80
CA LEU A 143 -13.74 -5.16 3.14
C LEU A 143 -15.00 -4.36 2.75
N GLY A 144 -15.45 -3.50 3.66
CA GLY A 144 -16.70 -2.76 3.52
C GLY A 144 -17.94 -3.51 4.03
N ARG A 145 -17.81 -4.79 4.44
CA ARG A 145 -18.87 -5.48 5.18
C ARG A 145 -18.74 -5.21 6.68
N PRO A 146 -19.84 -5.13 7.44
CA PRO A 146 -19.76 -4.95 8.89
C PRO A 146 -18.88 -6.00 9.56
N GLY A 147 -17.99 -5.58 10.48
CA GLY A 147 -17.11 -6.44 11.25
C GLY A 147 -15.74 -5.83 11.53
N ASP A 148 -15.00 -6.43 12.47
CA ASP A 148 -13.75 -5.93 13.03
C ASP A 148 -12.70 -5.55 11.98
N TYR A 149 -12.66 -6.30 10.88
CA TYR A 149 -11.71 -6.02 9.79
C TYR A 149 -12.01 -4.69 9.10
N THR A 150 -13.26 -4.44 8.73
CA THR A 150 -13.70 -3.17 8.14
C THR A 150 -13.52 -2.03 9.14
N ASP A 151 -13.92 -2.24 10.39
CA ASP A 151 -13.82 -1.24 11.46
C ASP A 151 -12.35 -0.81 11.69
N ALA A 152 -11.40 -1.76 11.63
CA ALA A 152 -9.98 -1.46 11.77
C ALA A 152 -9.43 -0.65 10.58
N VAL A 153 -9.83 -0.98 9.35
CA VAL A 153 -9.46 -0.19 8.16
C VAL A 153 -10.09 1.21 8.21
N ASP A 154 -11.35 1.31 8.58
CA ASP A 154 -12.06 2.58 8.74
C ASP A 154 -11.43 3.46 9.83
N ALA A 155 -10.95 2.87 10.92
CA ALA A 155 -10.23 3.59 11.96
C ALA A 155 -8.96 4.24 11.40
N PHE A 156 -8.17 3.51 10.60
CA PHE A 156 -7.00 4.08 9.91
C PHE A 156 -7.40 5.21 8.94
N LEU A 157 -8.43 5.00 8.13
CA LEU A 157 -8.90 6.01 7.17
C LEU A 157 -9.36 7.29 7.87
N ARG A 158 -10.02 7.20 9.03
CA ARG A 158 -10.44 8.36 9.82
C ARG A 158 -9.27 9.13 10.42
N VAL A 159 -8.20 8.46 10.83
CA VAL A 159 -6.98 9.14 11.32
C VAL A 159 -6.24 9.81 10.17
N ALA A 160 -6.15 9.17 9.01
CA ALA A 160 -5.58 9.74 7.80
C ALA A 160 -6.39 10.92 7.26
N TRP A 161 -7.72 10.90 7.45
CA TRP A 161 -8.60 12.00 7.07
C TRP A 161 -8.35 13.23 7.96
N LYS A 162 -7.90 14.31 7.36
CA LYS A 162 -7.82 15.62 8.02
C LYS A 162 -8.89 16.52 7.41
N PRO A 163 -9.89 16.97 8.20
CA PRO A 163 -10.83 17.97 7.69
C PRO A 163 -10.04 19.19 7.21
N ALA A 164 -10.46 19.78 6.09
CA ALA A 164 -9.89 21.05 5.64
C ALA A 164 -9.95 22.05 6.80
N ALA A 165 -8.84 22.76 7.04
CA ALA A 165 -8.85 23.83 8.02
C ALA A 165 -9.99 24.80 7.64
N PRO A 166 -10.80 25.29 8.60
CA PRO A 166 -11.82 26.27 8.31
C PRO A 166 -11.14 27.45 7.64
N ALA A 167 -11.71 27.90 6.50
CA ALA A 167 -11.24 29.10 5.83
C ALA A 167 -11.20 30.22 6.87
N VAL A 168 -10.02 30.77 7.10
CA VAL A 168 -9.88 31.96 7.94
C VAL A 168 -10.59 33.08 7.21
N ALA A 169 -11.71 33.54 7.77
CA ALA A 169 -12.52 34.64 7.24
C ALA A 169 -11.77 35.98 7.36
#